data_097debe091015ddd8a2080a94d179b48
#
_entry.id   097debe091015ddd8a2080a94d179b48
#
_cell.length_a   1.000
_cell.length_b   1.000
_cell.length_c   1.000
_cell.angle_alpha   90.00
_cell.angle_beta   90.00
_cell.angle_gamma   90.00
#
_symmetry.space_group_name_H-M   'P 1'
#
loop_
_entity.id
_entity.type
_entity.pdbx_description
1 polymer ?
#
loop_
_entity_poly.entity_id
_entity_poly.type
_entity_poly.pdbx_seq_one_letter_code
_entity_poly.pdbx_strand_id
1 'polypeptide(L)'
;MPSLDTLAKIKKLNHNGYGFVSTDYFHKGLDYRTFLRHLSEVGDDEDCIIHFRLATHGSICRANCHPFVENGVYFAHNGTLNVCPVSDMTDSEIAFRMKIYPQIQQFGYGTKQADWAIRQICGYSRFAMMYQGEVRLFGDYKILNGVYYSK
;
A
#
# COMPACT_ATOMS: atom_id res chain seq x y z
N MET A 1 -6.47 -12.95 -7.40
CA MET A 1 -5.03 -12.97 -6.98
C MET A 1 -4.15 -13.03 -8.22
N PRO A 2 -3.07 -12.23 -8.33
CA PRO A 2 -2.11 -12.40 -9.42
C PRO A 2 -1.44 -13.79 -9.41
N SER A 3 -1.09 -14.31 -10.58
CA SER A 3 -0.36 -15.58 -10.67
C SER A 3 1.04 -15.47 -10.07
N LEU A 4 1.63 -16.60 -9.68
CA LEU A 4 3.00 -16.64 -9.19
C LEU A 4 4.00 -16.10 -10.22
N ASP A 5 3.76 -16.37 -11.50
CA ASP A 5 4.60 -15.84 -12.60
C ASP A 5 4.50 -14.31 -12.68
N THR A 6 3.31 -13.76 -12.51
CA THR A 6 3.10 -12.30 -12.47
C THR A 6 3.84 -11.68 -11.29
N LEU A 7 3.70 -12.27 -10.10
CA LEU A 7 4.41 -11.81 -8.90
C LEU A 7 5.93 -11.87 -9.08
N ALA A 8 6.44 -12.94 -9.69
CA ALA A 8 7.87 -13.09 -9.97
C ALA A 8 8.40 -12.03 -10.95
N LYS A 9 7.61 -11.66 -11.95
CA LYS A 9 7.95 -10.58 -12.88
C LYS A 9 8.00 -9.21 -12.17
N ILE A 10 7.04 -8.92 -11.32
CA ILE A 10 7.01 -7.67 -10.54
C ILE A 10 8.21 -7.61 -9.60
N LYS A 11 8.55 -8.74 -8.94
CA LYS A 11 9.70 -8.84 -8.05
C LYS A 11 11.01 -8.44 -8.75
N LYS A 12 11.20 -8.81 -10.02
CA LYS A 12 12.43 -8.46 -10.75
C LYS A 12 12.66 -6.96 -10.85
N LEU A 13 11.58 -6.18 -10.90
CA LEU A 13 11.62 -4.73 -11.01
C LEU A 13 11.58 -4.02 -9.65
N ASN A 14 10.91 -4.63 -8.68
CA ASN A 14 10.66 -4.04 -7.35
C ASN A 14 11.01 -5.09 -6.28
N HIS A 15 12.22 -5.05 -5.77
CA HIS A 15 12.78 -6.11 -4.91
C HIS A 15 13.31 -5.64 -3.55
N ASN A 16 12.94 -4.44 -3.14
CA ASN A 16 13.43 -3.84 -1.90
C ASN A 16 12.46 -4.01 -0.72
N GLY A 17 11.50 -4.89 -0.86
CA GLY A 17 10.55 -5.24 0.18
C GLY A 17 9.22 -5.67 -0.39
N TYR A 18 8.51 -6.47 0.40
CA TYR A 18 7.26 -7.11 0.02
C TYR A 18 6.27 -6.99 1.16
N GLY A 19 5.02 -6.74 0.84
CA GLY A 19 3.99 -6.71 1.84
C GLY A 19 2.60 -6.87 1.25
N PHE A 20 1.68 -7.27 2.10
CA PHE A 20 0.26 -7.35 1.74
C PHE A 20 -0.62 -7.17 2.98
N VAL A 21 -1.87 -6.85 2.73
CA VAL A 21 -2.93 -6.87 3.72
C VAL A 21 -4.22 -7.40 3.09
N SER A 22 -4.89 -8.27 3.78
CA SER A 22 -6.28 -8.68 3.54
C SER A 22 -7.09 -8.43 4.81
N THR A 23 -8.37 -8.83 4.82
CA THR A 23 -9.21 -8.67 6.00
C THR A 23 -8.60 -9.30 7.25
N ASP A 24 -8.04 -10.50 7.11
CA ASP A 24 -7.56 -11.32 8.24
C ASP A 24 -6.04 -11.46 8.33
N TYR A 25 -5.29 -11.05 7.29
CA TYR A 25 -3.85 -11.28 7.21
C TYR A 25 -3.09 -10.00 6.87
N PHE A 26 -1.97 -9.83 7.53
CA PHE A 26 -1.02 -8.75 7.26
C PHE A 26 0.40 -9.26 7.39
N HIS A 27 1.22 -8.99 6.38
CA HIS A 27 2.65 -9.30 6.42
C HIS A 27 3.43 -8.28 5.62
N LYS A 28 4.61 -7.91 6.12
CA LYS A 28 5.61 -7.19 5.34
C LYS A 28 7.02 -7.57 5.77
N GLY A 29 7.96 -7.54 4.83
CA GLY A 29 9.34 -7.89 5.09
C GLY A 29 10.20 -7.89 3.83
N LEU A 30 11.43 -8.36 3.97
CA LEU A 30 12.44 -8.35 2.90
C LEU A 30 12.61 -9.71 2.21
N ASP A 31 12.09 -10.78 2.81
CA ASP A 31 12.22 -12.14 2.27
C ASP A 31 11.02 -12.51 1.41
N TYR A 32 11.26 -12.75 0.12
CA TYR A 32 10.23 -13.07 -0.85
C TYR A 32 9.55 -14.43 -0.59
N ARG A 33 10.31 -15.44 -0.15
CA ARG A 33 9.73 -16.77 0.15
C ARG A 33 8.78 -16.69 1.34
N THR A 34 9.20 -16.00 2.38
CA THR A 34 8.35 -15.76 3.55
C THR A 34 7.09 -14.99 3.17
N PHE A 35 7.23 -13.96 2.34
CA PHE A 35 6.09 -13.21 1.79
C PHE A 35 5.11 -14.13 1.05
N LEU A 36 5.59 -14.99 0.13
CA LEU A 36 4.73 -15.91 -0.62
C LEU A 36 4.02 -16.91 0.30
N ARG A 37 4.72 -17.42 1.31
CA ARG A 37 4.13 -18.35 2.28
C ARG A 37 2.96 -17.71 3.03
N HIS A 38 3.12 -16.48 3.51
CA HIS A 38 2.04 -15.75 4.17
C HIS A 38 0.91 -15.39 3.20
N LEU A 39 1.24 -14.96 1.99
CA LEU A 39 0.24 -14.61 0.98
C LEU A 39 -0.63 -15.83 0.58
N SER A 40 -0.08 -17.03 0.64
CA SER A 40 -0.84 -18.26 0.32
C SER A 40 -1.99 -18.55 1.28
N GLU A 41 -2.03 -17.89 2.44
CA GLU A 41 -3.14 -18.02 3.40
C GLU A 41 -4.36 -17.15 3.00
N VAL A 42 -4.19 -16.21 2.07
CA VAL A 42 -5.26 -15.34 1.59
C VAL A 42 -6.09 -16.10 0.55
N GLY A 43 -7.40 -16.15 0.75
CA GLY A 43 -8.33 -16.79 -0.18
C GLY A 43 -8.40 -16.05 -1.53
N ASP A 44 -8.70 -16.79 -2.59
CA ASP A 44 -8.78 -16.22 -3.96
C ASP A 44 -9.88 -15.18 -4.10
N ASP A 45 -10.94 -15.27 -3.29
CA ASP A 45 -12.09 -14.36 -3.28
C ASP A 45 -11.94 -13.19 -2.30
N GLU A 46 -10.82 -13.12 -1.59
CA GLU A 46 -10.58 -12.04 -0.64
C GLU A 46 -9.95 -10.82 -1.32
N ASP A 47 -10.43 -9.63 -0.96
CA ASP A 47 -9.76 -8.39 -1.33
C ASP A 47 -8.41 -8.32 -0.62
N CYS A 48 -7.38 -7.99 -1.38
CA CYS A 48 -6.01 -7.94 -0.90
C CYS A 48 -5.24 -6.81 -1.56
N ILE A 49 -4.52 -6.03 -0.76
CA ILE A 49 -3.53 -5.07 -1.27
C ILE A 49 -2.16 -5.72 -1.19
N ILE A 50 -1.46 -5.77 -2.31
CA ILE A 50 -0.09 -6.30 -2.42
C ILE A 50 0.83 -5.17 -2.87
N HIS A 51 1.98 -5.04 -2.20
CA HIS A 51 2.96 -4.03 -2.54
C HIS A 51 4.37 -4.61 -2.65
N PHE A 52 5.03 -4.29 -3.76
CA PHE A 52 6.46 -4.55 -4.00
C PHE A 52 7.21 -3.22 -4.03
N ARG A 53 8.13 -3.05 -3.11
CA ARG A 53 8.87 -1.81 -2.95
C ARG A 53 10.07 -1.75 -3.89
N LEU A 54 10.21 -0.60 -4.57
CA LEU A 54 11.47 -0.14 -5.12
C LEU A 54 11.90 1.08 -4.29
N ALA A 55 12.99 0.96 -3.55
CA ALA A 55 13.43 2.02 -2.66
C ALA A 55 14.03 3.18 -3.45
N THR A 56 13.39 4.34 -3.36
CA THR A 56 13.89 5.61 -3.88
C THR A 56 14.36 6.53 -2.75
N HIS A 57 13.75 6.37 -1.57
CA HIS A 57 14.05 7.11 -0.35
C HIS A 57 13.97 6.16 0.85
N GLY A 58 14.80 6.44 1.85
CA GLY A 58 14.84 5.64 3.08
C GLY A 58 15.59 4.32 2.92
N SER A 59 15.98 3.74 4.03
CA SER A 59 16.73 2.48 4.07
C SER A 59 15.88 1.29 3.63
N ILE A 60 16.55 0.24 3.17
CA ILE A 60 15.92 -1.04 2.85
C ILE A 60 15.78 -1.81 4.16
N CYS A 61 14.60 -1.72 4.77
CA CYS A 61 14.27 -2.40 6.03
C CYS A 61 12.78 -2.69 6.08
N ARG A 62 12.38 -3.59 6.98
CA ARG A 62 10.98 -3.98 7.16
C ARG A 62 10.08 -2.78 7.47
N ALA A 63 10.54 -1.85 8.30
CA ALA A 63 9.76 -0.68 8.70
C ALA A 63 9.33 0.17 7.50
N ASN A 64 10.15 0.24 6.44
CA ASN A 64 9.88 1.01 5.24
C ASN A 64 9.13 0.23 4.15
N CYS A 65 8.83 -1.04 4.37
CA CYS A 65 7.94 -1.81 3.49
C CYS A 65 6.49 -1.35 3.66
N HIS A 66 5.72 -1.43 2.58
CA HIS A 66 4.27 -1.21 2.61
C HIS A 66 3.51 -2.54 2.85
N PRO A 67 2.28 -2.49 3.35
CA PRO A 67 1.55 -1.30 3.79
C PRO A 67 2.04 -0.77 5.14
N PHE A 68 1.82 0.53 5.36
CA PHE A 68 1.88 1.14 6.68
C PHE A 68 0.53 0.97 7.37
N VAL A 69 0.51 0.94 8.70
CA VAL A 69 -0.72 0.76 9.45
C VAL A 69 -0.80 1.73 10.63
N GLU A 70 -1.97 2.29 10.84
CA GLU A 70 -2.30 3.11 12.02
C GLU A 70 -3.77 2.91 12.39
N ASN A 71 -4.01 2.44 13.62
CA ASN A 71 -5.36 2.16 14.14
C ASN A 71 -6.24 1.37 13.18
N GLY A 72 -5.69 0.30 12.59
CA GLY A 72 -6.40 -0.59 11.68
C GLY A 72 -6.57 -0.06 10.25
N VAL A 73 -6.09 1.14 9.94
CA VAL A 73 -6.05 1.67 8.57
C VAL A 73 -4.72 1.30 7.94
N TYR A 74 -4.77 0.56 6.85
CA TYR A 74 -3.60 0.14 6.06
C TYR A 74 -3.45 1.04 4.84
N PHE A 75 -2.20 1.38 4.50
CA PHE A 75 -1.89 2.31 3.42
C PHE A 75 -0.69 1.83 2.60
N ALA A 76 -0.86 1.80 1.29
CA ALA A 76 0.22 1.56 0.33
C ALA A 76 0.22 2.66 -0.73
N HIS A 77 1.41 3.00 -1.21
CA HIS A 77 1.64 4.10 -2.14
C HIS A 77 2.59 3.68 -3.27
N ASN A 78 2.26 4.09 -4.47
CA ASN A 78 3.16 4.02 -5.63
C ASN A 78 3.28 5.41 -6.26
N GLY A 79 4.51 5.93 -6.30
CA GLY A 79 4.84 7.25 -6.80
C GLY A 79 5.77 8.00 -5.86
N THR A 80 5.87 9.31 -6.03
CA THR A 80 6.64 10.19 -5.17
C THR A 80 5.76 11.33 -4.69
N LEU A 81 5.86 11.65 -3.41
CA LEU A 81 5.10 12.73 -2.78
C LEU A 81 6.05 13.82 -2.30
N ASN A 82 5.64 15.07 -2.50
CA ASN A 82 6.39 16.22 -2.00
C ASN A 82 5.96 16.50 -0.56
N VAL A 83 6.75 16.01 0.38
CA VAL A 83 6.54 16.18 1.82
C VAL A 83 7.83 16.66 2.48
N CYS A 84 7.70 17.37 3.61
CA CYS A 84 8.85 17.77 4.40
C CYS A 84 9.51 16.53 5.02
N PRO A 85 10.83 16.33 4.86
CA PRO A 85 11.53 15.19 5.44
C PRO A 85 11.40 15.16 6.98
N VAL A 86 11.19 13.96 7.52
CA VAL A 86 11.13 13.72 8.97
C VAL A 86 11.98 12.48 9.27
N SER A 87 13.13 12.66 9.91
CA SER A 87 14.02 11.57 10.33
C SER A 87 14.23 10.50 9.25
N ASP A 88 14.09 9.22 9.60
CA ASP A 88 14.22 8.07 8.70
C ASP A 88 12.92 7.66 8.00
N MET A 89 11.86 8.45 8.13
CA MET A 89 10.57 8.15 7.52
C MET A 89 10.60 8.37 6.01
N THR A 90 9.97 7.47 5.26
CA THR A 90 9.77 7.64 3.81
C THR A 90 8.68 8.70 3.56
N ASP A 91 8.65 9.25 2.34
CA ASP A 91 7.60 10.17 1.91
C ASP A 91 6.20 9.55 2.07
N SER A 92 6.07 8.25 1.78
CA SER A 92 4.83 7.49 1.94
C SER A 92 4.36 7.46 3.39
N GLU A 93 5.26 7.17 4.32
CA GLU A 93 4.92 7.10 5.75
C GLU A 93 4.56 8.47 6.30
N ILE A 94 5.33 9.51 5.95
CA ILE A 94 5.06 10.89 6.35
C ILE A 94 3.68 11.34 5.86
N ALA A 95 3.40 11.11 4.57
CA ALA A 95 2.11 11.46 4.00
C ALA A 95 0.96 10.75 4.70
N PHE A 96 1.11 9.44 4.94
CA PHE A 96 0.09 8.65 5.61
C PHE A 96 -0.19 9.15 7.03
N ARG A 97 0.85 9.24 7.87
CA ARG A 97 0.67 9.54 9.30
C ARG A 97 0.33 11.00 9.56
N MET A 98 0.87 11.92 8.77
CA MET A 98 0.78 13.36 9.04
C MET A 98 -0.26 14.08 8.20
N LYS A 99 -0.68 13.52 7.06
CA LYS A 99 -1.62 14.19 6.14
C LYS A 99 -2.89 13.38 5.89
N ILE A 100 -2.78 12.10 5.60
CA ILE A 100 -3.92 11.25 5.21
C ILE A 100 -4.71 10.78 6.43
N TYR A 101 -4.04 10.16 7.39
CA TYR A 101 -4.70 9.63 8.57
C TYR A 101 -5.46 10.71 9.38
N PRO A 102 -4.96 11.94 9.56
CA PRO A 102 -5.73 13.00 10.18
C PRO A 102 -7.06 13.32 9.49
N GLN A 103 -7.13 13.19 8.16
CA GLN A 103 -8.39 13.37 7.42
C GLN A 103 -9.39 12.26 7.73
N ILE A 104 -8.89 11.03 7.86
CA ILE A 104 -9.72 9.88 8.24
C ILE A 104 -10.23 10.02 9.67
N GLN A 105 -9.40 10.50 10.59
CA GLN A 105 -9.82 10.78 11.97
C GLN A 105 -10.91 11.85 12.04
N GLN A 106 -10.79 12.89 11.23
CA GLN A 106 -11.72 14.02 11.24
C GLN A 106 -13.05 13.69 10.58
N PHE A 107 -13.03 13.02 9.41
CA PHE A 107 -14.21 12.85 8.56
C PHE A 107 -14.73 11.42 8.50
N GLY A 108 -13.95 10.44 8.92
CA GLY A 108 -14.26 9.02 8.80
C GLY A 108 -13.75 8.38 7.51
N TYR A 109 -13.33 7.12 7.60
CA TYR A 109 -12.86 6.35 6.45
C TYR A 109 -14.02 6.13 5.46
N GLY A 110 -13.75 6.37 4.18
CA GLY A 110 -14.73 6.15 3.10
C GLY A 110 -15.77 7.25 2.93
N THR A 111 -15.71 8.33 3.69
CA THR A 111 -16.61 9.47 3.50
C THR A 111 -16.19 10.31 2.30
N LYS A 112 -17.13 11.07 1.72
CA LYS A 112 -16.84 11.98 0.60
C LYS A 112 -15.83 13.05 0.98
N GLN A 113 -15.89 13.56 2.20
CA GLN A 113 -14.98 14.58 2.71
C GLN A 113 -13.56 14.05 2.84
N ALA A 114 -13.37 12.86 3.44
CA ALA A 114 -12.07 12.23 3.54
C ALA A 114 -11.52 11.89 2.15
N ASP A 115 -12.31 11.29 1.29
CA ASP A 115 -11.90 10.93 -0.08
C ASP A 115 -11.45 12.14 -0.89
N TRP A 116 -12.16 13.25 -0.79
CA TRP A 116 -11.77 14.48 -1.47
C TRP A 116 -10.41 14.99 -0.99
N ALA A 117 -10.21 15.07 0.32
CA ALA A 117 -8.94 15.49 0.90
C ALA A 117 -7.78 14.56 0.52
N ILE A 118 -8.00 13.25 0.55
CA ILE A 118 -7.00 12.25 0.19
C ILE A 118 -6.64 12.35 -1.30
N ARG A 119 -7.60 12.60 -2.19
CA ARG A 119 -7.33 12.82 -3.62
C ARG A 119 -6.42 14.01 -3.85
N GLN A 120 -6.58 15.09 -3.11
CA GLN A 120 -5.70 16.27 -3.21
C GLN A 120 -4.27 15.92 -2.80
N ILE A 121 -4.10 15.10 -1.76
CA ILE A 121 -2.79 14.64 -1.30
C ILE A 121 -2.16 13.66 -2.32
N CYS A 122 -2.97 12.79 -2.90
CA CYS A 122 -2.54 11.76 -3.86
C CYS A 122 -1.94 12.40 -5.13
N GLY A 123 -2.58 13.42 -5.68
CA GLY A 123 -2.14 14.04 -6.93
C GLY A 123 -2.02 13.02 -8.06
N TYR A 124 -0.83 12.91 -8.65
CA TYR A 124 -0.54 11.95 -9.72
C TYR A 124 -0.02 10.59 -9.22
N SER A 125 0.08 10.40 -7.92
CA SER A 125 0.44 9.12 -7.30
C SER A 125 -0.73 8.15 -7.31
N ARG A 126 -0.52 6.95 -6.73
CA ARG A 126 -1.57 5.95 -6.50
C ARG A 126 -1.52 5.51 -5.06
N PHE A 127 -2.68 5.52 -4.43
CA PHE A 127 -2.87 5.02 -3.08
C PHE A 127 -3.80 3.82 -3.09
N ALA A 128 -3.49 2.83 -2.27
CA ALA A 128 -4.40 1.75 -1.93
C ALA A 128 -4.53 1.70 -0.41
N MET A 129 -5.75 1.68 0.07
CA MET A 129 -6.04 1.70 1.51
C MET A 129 -7.05 0.62 1.85
N MET A 130 -6.96 0.10 3.08
CA MET A 130 -7.92 -0.87 3.61
C MET A 130 -8.23 -0.55 5.07
N TYR A 131 -9.50 -0.61 5.39
CA TYR A 131 -9.99 -0.52 6.76
C TYR A 131 -11.17 -1.47 6.93
N GLN A 132 -11.08 -2.37 7.90
CA GLN A 132 -12.13 -3.37 8.17
C GLN A 132 -12.57 -4.13 6.90
N GLY A 133 -11.60 -4.50 6.05
CA GLY A 133 -11.84 -5.22 4.81
C GLY A 133 -12.30 -4.35 3.63
N GLU A 134 -12.60 -3.08 3.83
CA GLU A 134 -12.99 -2.17 2.76
C GLU A 134 -11.77 -1.54 2.09
N VAL A 135 -11.58 -1.83 0.79
CA VAL A 135 -10.50 -1.28 -0.03
C VAL A 135 -10.96 0.02 -0.69
N ARG A 136 -10.09 1.03 -0.66
CA ARG A 136 -10.27 2.27 -1.40
C ARG A 136 -9.02 2.58 -2.21
N LEU A 137 -9.22 2.91 -3.49
CA LEU A 137 -8.14 3.21 -4.43
C LEU A 137 -8.21 4.68 -4.84
N PHE A 138 -7.05 5.33 -4.93
CA PHE A 138 -6.91 6.72 -5.37
C PHE A 138 -5.85 6.78 -6.46
N GLY A 139 -6.15 7.49 -7.55
CA GLY A 139 -5.30 7.58 -8.72
C GLY A 139 -5.70 6.58 -9.82
N ASP A 140 -4.88 6.51 -10.87
CA ASP A 140 -5.18 5.70 -12.04
C ASP A 140 -4.62 4.28 -11.91
N TYR A 141 -5.47 3.28 -12.11
CA TYR A 141 -5.12 1.87 -12.08
C TYR A 141 -5.48 1.21 -13.40
N LYS A 142 -4.66 0.27 -13.84
CA LYS A 142 -4.98 -0.64 -14.94
C LYS A 142 -5.65 -1.88 -14.37
N ILE A 143 -6.73 -2.31 -15.00
CA ILE A 143 -7.48 -3.50 -14.55
C ILE A 143 -7.23 -4.63 -15.53
N LEU A 144 -6.77 -5.77 -15.02
CA LEU A 144 -6.58 -6.99 -15.79
C LEU A 144 -7.02 -8.19 -14.96
N ASN A 145 -7.99 -8.95 -15.47
CA ASN A 145 -8.55 -10.14 -14.82
C ASN A 145 -8.97 -9.88 -13.35
N GLY A 146 -9.65 -8.74 -13.10
CA GLY A 146 -10.11 -8.36 -11.77
C GLY A 146 -9.02 -7.86 -10.83
N VAL A 147 -7.78 -7.74 -11.28
CA VAL A 147 -6.65 -7.20 -10.51
C VAL A 147 -6.37 -5.77 -10.94
N TYR A 148 -6.22 -4.88 -9.97
CA TYR A 148 -5.92 -3.47 -10.18
C TYR A 148 -4.40 -3.25 -10.03
N TYR A 149 -3.76 -2.81 -11.10
CA TYR A 149 -2.32 -2.55 -11.13
C TYR A 149 -2.04 -1.05 -11.14
N SER A 150 -1.14 -0.61 -10.27
CA SER A 150 -0.72 0.80 -10.19
C SER A 150 0.27 1.20 -11.30
N LYS A 151 0.76 0.23 -12.04
CA LYS A 151 1.62 0.42 -13.23
C LYS A 151 1.16 -0.43 -14.38
#